data_dcdb1fb98c500501c6e84206b743e3ea
#
_entry.id   dcdb1fb98c500501c6e84206b743e3ea
#
_cell.length_a   1.000
_cell.length_b   1.000
_cell.length_c   1.000
_cell.angle_alpha   90.00
_cell.angle_beta   90.00
_cell.angle_gamma   90.00
#
_symmetry.space_group_name_H-M   'P 1'
#
loop_
_entity.id
_entity.type
_entity.pdbx_description
1 polymer ?
#
loop_
_entity_poly.entity_id
_entity_poly.type
_entity_poly.pdbx_seq_one_letter_code
_entity_poly.pdbx_strand_id
1 'polypeptide(L)'
;LGLALGVNPGEPKSVILEKFIEREQNPLPPKKVSVNEAPIKQIVNLGKNIDLSQLPVIHHAEKDSGKYITVGVLILRDPDTGVLNAGMYRHEIKGKSQLACMFNPAHHAGYIYRRYKELNKRMEAVLFIGHHPAALIGSLCEGPMDTSELDVMGGFLGEALEVVDGETVDIPVPAFAEIAIEGYLDPANESRDGPFAEFTGYYGPAKDPVGLM
;
A
#
# COMPACT_ATOMS: atom_id res chain seq x y z
N LEU A 1 -13.81 11.81 7.38
CA LEU A 1 -13.69 12.07 5.94
C LEU A 1 -13.64 13.58 5.66
N GLY A 2 -14.63 14.38 6.07
CA GLY A 2 -14.68 15.83 5.77
C GLY A 2 -13.39 16.57 6.13
N LEU A 3 -12.88 16.40 7.36
CA LEU A 3 -11.62 17.02 7.79
C LEU A 3 -10.42 16.63 6.90
N ALA A 4 -10.35 15.38 6.50
CA ALA A 4 -9.28 14.91 5.60
C ALA A 4 -9.34 15.58 4.21
N LEU A 5 -10.53 15.99 3.77
CA LEU A 5 -10.75 16.67 2.49
C LEU A 5 -10.77 18.21 2.62
N GLY A 6 -10.48 18.75 3.80
CA GLY A 6 -10.52 20.20 4.08
C GLY A 6 -11.93 20.78 4.18
N VAL A 7 -12.93 19.94 4.43
CA VAL A 7 -14.32 20.38 4.66
C VAL A 7 -14.53 20.68 6.15
N ASN A 8 -15.09 21.83 6.47
CA ASN A 8 -15.32 22.24 7.85
C ASN A 8 -16.27 21.29 8.59
N PRO A 9 -16.02 21.03 9.89
CA PRO A 9 -16.99 20.33 10.73
C PRO A 9 -18.35 21.04 10.75
N GLY A 10 -19.41 20.27 10.58
CA GLY A 10 -20.76 20.81 10.55
C GLY A 10 -21.35 21.05 9.16
N GLU A 11 -20.53 20.98 8.11
CA GLU A 11 -21.04 21.02 6.75
C GLU A 11 -21.94 19.80 6.44
N PRO A 12 -22.96 19.96 5.59
CA PRO A 12 -23.80 18.84 5.16
C PRO A 12 -22.99 17.71 4.50
N LYS A 13 -23.47 16.48 4.61
CA LYS A 13 -22.84 15.32 3.95
C LYS A 13 -22.72 15.47 2.43
N SER A 14 -23.64 16.22 1.79
CA SER A 14 -23.59 16.53 0.36
C SER A 14 -22.32 17.30 -0.01
N VAL A 15 -21.90 18.28 0.81
CA VAL A 15 -20.66 19.05 0.59
C VAL A 15 -19.43 18.14 0.67
N ILE A 16 -19.44 17.20 1.62
CA ILE A 16 -18.34 16.21 1.74
C ILE A 16 -18.28 15.30 0.50
N LEU A 17 -19.46 14.86 0.01
CA LEU A 17 -19.56 14.02 -1.17
C LEU A 17 -19.15 14.77 -2.45
N GLU A 18 -19.60 16.00 -2.61
CA GLU A 18 -19.18 16.86 -3.73
C GLU A 18 -17.67 17.05 -3.75
N LYS A 19 -17.08 17.32 -2.58
CA LYS A 19 -15.62 17.46 -2.44
C LYS A 19 -14.86 16.17 -2.73
N PHE A 20 -15.40 15.03 -2.31
CA PHE A 20 -14.84 13.72 -2.64
C PHE A 20 -14.80 13.49 -4.15
N ILE A 21 -15.94 13.69 -4.83
CA ILE A 21 -16.07 13.53 -6.28
C ILE A 21 -15.13 14.50 -7.02
N GLU A 22 -15.07 15.77 -6.59
CA GLU A 22 -14.14 16.75 -7.15
C GLU A 22 -12.70 16.26 -7.09
N ARG A 23 -12.27 15.76 -5.92
CA ARG A 23 -10.90 15.28 -5.71
C ARG A 23 -10.58 14.04 -6.53
N GLU A 24 -11.49 13.09 -6.58
CA GLU A 24 -11.35 11.85 -7.35
C GLU A 24 -11.24 12.13 -8.87
N GLN A 25 -12.00 13.10 -9.38
CA GLN A 25 -12.02 13.48 -10.80
C GLN A 25 -10.84 14.36 -11.22
N ASN A 26 -10.04 14.84 -10.29
CA ASN A 26 -8.88 15.70 -10.56
C ASN A 26 -7.58 15.08 -10.03
N PRO A 27 -7.13 13.94 -10.57
CA PRO A 27 -5.88 13.31 -10.17
C PRO A 27 -4.69 14.24 -10.48
N LEU A 28 -3.70 14.25 -9.61
CA LEU A 28 -2.48 15.05 -9.72
C LEU A 28 -1.26 14.14 -9.71
N PRO A 29 -0.46 14.11 -10.80
CA PRO A 29 0.74 13.27 -10.87
C PRO A 29 1.70 13.54 -9.70
N PRO A 30 2.39 12.49 -9.20
CA PRO A 30 3.36 12.64 -8.12
C PRO A 30 4.50 13.61 -8.50
N LYS A 31 5.01 14.29 -7.49
CA LYS A 31 6.17 15.17 -7.62
C LYS A 31 7.37 14.53 -6.94
N LYS A 32 8.43 14.29 -7.70
CA LYS A 32 9.70 13.80 -7.14
C LYS A 32 10.39 14.91 -6.36
N VAL A 33 10.82 14.57 -5.14
CA VAL A 33 11.60 15.44 -4.26
C VAL A 33 13.00 14.86 -4.02
N SER A 34 13.91 15.67 -3.51
CA SER A 34 15.25 15.23 -3.14
C SER A 34 15.22 14.41 -1.84
N VAL A 35 16.24 13.59 -1.60
CA VAL A 35 16.39 12.80 -0.36
C VAL A 35 16.37 13.71 0.89
N ASN A 36 16.92 14.93 0.78
CA ASN A 36 16.95 15.87 1.90
C ASN A 36 15.58 16.45 2.25
N GLU A 37 14.62 16.39 1.33
CA GLU A 37 13.23 16.85 1.50
C GLU A 37 12.29 15.71 1.91
N ALA A 38 12.79 14.48 1.99
CA ALA A 38 12.01 13.27 2.26
C ALA A 38 12.25 12.73 3.68
N PRO A 39 11.40 13.04 4.66
CA PRO A 39 11.54 12.55 6.03
C PRO A 39 11.65 11.04 6.16
N ILE A 40 11.02 10.29 5.26
CA ILE A 40 11.08 8.81 5.22
C ILE A 40 12.53 8.29 5.10
N LYS A 41 13.46 9.10 4.60
CA LYS A 41 14.87 8.75 4.42
C LYS A 41 15.75 9.03 5.65
N GLN A 42 15.18 9.55 6.75
CA GLN A 42 15.97 9.86 7.98
C GLN A 42 16.54 8.61 8.64
N ILE A 43 15.86 7.48 8.56
CA ILE A 43 16.32 6.20 9.09
C ILE A 43 16.15 5.13 8.02
N VAL A 44 17.27 4.54 7.61
CA VAL A 44 17.29 3.49 6.58
C VAL A 44 17.96 2.24 7.15
N ASN A 45 17.22 1.12 7.16
CA ASN A 45 17.72 -0.18 7.60
C ASN A 45 17.83 -1.11 6.40
N LEU A 46 19.03 -1.60 6.10
CA LEU A 46 19.30 -2.47 4.95
C LEU A 46 19.93 -3.80 5.36
N GLY A 47 19.67 -4.83 4.59
CA GLY A 47 20.28 -6.15 4.72
C GLY A 47 20.07 -6.76 6.10
N LYS A 48 21.16 -7.08 6.81
CA LYS A 48 21.11 -7.72 8.14
C LYS A 48 20.51 -6.85 9.25
N ASN A 49 20.34 -5.55 9.01
CA ASN A 49 19.74 -4.62 9.98
C ASN A 49 18.22 -4.60 9.91
N ILE A 50 17.61 -5.28 8.91
CA ILE A 50 16.16 -5.38 8.79
C ILE A 50 15.65 -6.31 9.89
N ASP A 51 14.68 -5.82 10.68
CA ASP A 51 13.98 -6.61 11.68
C ASP A 51 12.56 -6.09 11.88
N LEU A 52 11.62 -6.66 11.14
CA LEU A 52 10.19 -6.30 11.19
C LEU A 52 9.55 -6.60 12.56
N SER A 53 10.19 -7.44 13.39
CA SER A 53 9.68 -7.72 14.75
C SER A 53 9.81 -6.52 15.70
N GLN A 54 10.63 -5.52 15.35
CA GLN A 54 10.77 -4.27 16.09
C GLN A 54 9.61 -3.29 15.84
N LEU A 55 8.85 -3.49 14.77
CA LEU A 55 7.66 -2.69 14.51
C LEU A 55 6.56 -3.04 15.53
N PRO A 56 5.82 -2.04 16.05
CA PRO A 56 4.76 -2.26 17.03
C PRO A 56 3.49 -2.86 16.40
N VAL A 57 3.67 -3.91 15.60
CA VAL A 57 2.56 -4.59 14.93
C VAL A 57 1.86 -5.52 15.93
N ILE A 58 0.55 -5.42 15.99
CA ILE A 58 -0.26 -6.16 16.95
C ILE A 58 -0.75 -7.50 16.38
N HIS A 59 -1.07 -8.41 17.28
CA HIS A 59 -1.87 -9.62 17.04
C HIS A 59 -3.32 -9.22 17.36
N HIS A 60 -4.17 -9.12 16.33
CA HIS A 60 -5.48 -8.47 16.46
C HIS A 60 -6.51 -9.35 17.19
N ALA A 61 -6.51 -10.64 16.93
CA ALA A 61 -7.47 -11.57 17.51
C ALA A 61 -6.81 -12.92 17.88
N GLU A 62 -7.37 -13.63 18.86
CA GLU A 62 -6.79 -14.82 19.49
C GLU A 62 -6.37 -15.91 18.49
N LYS A 63 -7.15 -16.12 17.42
CA LYS A 63 -6.91 -17.19 16.44
C LYS A 63 -6.28 -16.69 15.14
N ASP A 64 -5.82 -15.45 15.09
CA ASP A 64 -5.03 -14.99 13.96
C ASP A 64 -3.73 -15.79 13.86
N SER A 65 -3.26 -16.08 12.63
CA SER A 65 -2.04 -16.85 12.42
C SER A 65 -0.77 -16.13 12.89
N GLY A 66 -0.83 -14.80 13.05
CA GLY A 66 0.32 -13.98 13.44
C GLY A 66 -0.02 -12.51 13.64
N LYS A 67 1.01 -11.68 13.61
CA LYS A 67 0.88 -10.23 13.65
C LYS A 67 0.63 -9.69 12.26
N TYR A 68 -0.31 -8.75 12.12
CA TYR A 68 -0.71 -8.19 10.83
C TYR A 68 -0.55 -6.68 10.77
N ILE A 69 0.06 -6.20 9.67
CA ILE A 69 -0.06 -4.82 9.22
C ILE A 69 -1.37 -4.73 8.43
N THR A 70 -2.34 -3.98 8.93
CA THR A 70 -3.70 -3.92 8.37
C THR A 70 -4.02 -2.64 7.62
N VAL A 71 -3.18 -1.61 7.77
CA VAL A 71 -3.37 -0.28 7.15
C VAL A 71 -2.19 0.13 6.26
N GLY A 72 -1.42 -0.84 5.80
CA GLY A 72 -0.34 -0.58 4.86
C GLY A 72 -0.86 -0.47 3.43
N VAL A 73 -0.39 0.53 2.70
CA VAL A 73 -0.64 0.70 1.27
C VAL A 73 0.54 0.13 0.50
N LEU A 74 0.25 -0.84 -0.37
CA LEU A 74 1.24 -1.51 -1.21
C LEU A 74 1.26 -0.85 -2.59
N ILE A 75 2.42 -0.42 -3.03
CA ILE A 75 2.68 0.11 -4.37
C ILE A 75 3.33 -0.99 -5.20
N LEU A 76 2.79 -1.25 -6.38
CA LEU A 76 3.25 -2.22 -7.36
C LEU A 76 3.35 -1.56 -8.73
N ARG A 77 4.15 -2.13 -9.63
CA ARG A 77 4.22 -1.69 -11.03
C ARG A 77 3.60 -2.77 -11.93
N ASP A 78 2.68 -2.39 -12.79
CA ASP A 78 2.20 -3.27 -13.85
C ASP A 78 3.36 -3.57 -14.84
N PRO A 79 3.69 -4.84 -15.09
CA PRO A 79 4.82 -5.20 -15.94
C PRO A 79 4.58 -4.96 -17.43
N ASP A 80 3.34 -4.81 -17.86
CA ASP A 80 2.96 -4.63 -19.26
C ASP A 80 2.85 -3.14 -19.64
N THR A 81 2.36 -2.30 -18.72
CA THR A 81 2.09 -0.87 -18.97
C THR A 81 3.07 0.06 -18.25
N GLY A 82 3.70 -0.40 -17.17
CA GLY A 82 4.54 0.42 -16.29
C GLY A 82 3.75 1.29 -15.30
N VAL A 83 2.41 1.28 -15.35
CA VAL A 83 1.56 2.05 -14.45
C VAL A 83 1.73 1.56 -13.02
N LEU A 84 1.82 2.50 -12.08
CA LEU A 84 1.90 2.20 -10.65
C LEU A 84 0.49 2.04 -10.09
N ASN A 85 0.26 0.89 -9.48
CA ASN A 85 -0.94 0.60 -8.71
C ASN A 85 -0.64 0.74 -7.22
N ALA A 86 -1.54 1.32 -6.46
CA ALA A 86 -1.46 1.37 -5.00
C ALA A 86 -2.78 0.93 -4.38
N GLY A 87 -2.70 0.11 -3.32
CA GLY A 87 -3.90 -0.38 -2.64
C GLY A 87 -3.60 -0.86 -1.23
N MET A 88 -4.61 -0.85 -0.39
CA MET A 88 -4.48 -1.28 1.00
C MET A 88 -4.71 -2.79 1.11
N TYR A 89 -3.69 -3.49 1.58
CA TYR A 89 -3.73 -4.95 1.78
C TYR A 89 -3.24 -5.30 3.18
N ARG A 90 -3.72 -6.42 3.71
CA ARG A 90 -3.18 -6.95 4.95
C ARG A 90 -1.88 -7.72 4.69
N HIS A 91 -0.93 -7.55 5.57
CA HIS A 91 0.37 -8.23 5.49
C HIS A 91 0.66 -8.94 6.81
N GLU A 92 0.83 -10.26 6.75
CA GLU A 92 1.23 -11.06 7.92
C GLU A 92 2.75 -11.05 8.04
N ILE A 93 3.28 -10.73 9.23
CA ILE A 93 4.71 -10.84 9.50
C ILE A 93 5.08 -12.31 9.63
N LYS A 94 5.91 -12.82 8.73
CA LYS A 94 6.41 -14.20 8.71
C LYS A 94 7.80 -14.36 9.32
N GLY A 95 8.51 -13.26 9.52
CA GLY A 95 9.87 -13.29 10.05
C GLY A 95 10.46 -11.88 10.15
N LYS A 96 11.77 -11.83 10.36
CA LYS A 96 12.47 -10.55 10.48
C LYS A 96 12.45 -9.71 9.22
N SER A 97 12.37 -10.36 8.05
CA SER A 97 12.43 -9.71 6.74
C SER A 97 11.44 -10.30 5.74
N GLN A 98 10.32 -10.83 6.23
CA GLN A 98 9.33 -11.47 5.36
C GLN A 98 7.90 -11.09 5.76
N LEU A 99 7.10 -10.77 4.74
CA LEU A 99 5.67 -10.47 4.84
C LEU A 99 4.89 -11.35 3.87
N ALA A 100 3.86 -12.03 4.35
CA ALA A 100 2.89 -12.67 3.46
C ALA A 100 1.82 -11.66 3.07
N CYS A 101 1.50 -11.57 1.78
CA CYS A 101 0.51 -10.65 1.24
C CYS A 101 -0.51 -11.41 0.40
N MET A 102 -1.78 -11.31 0.78
CA MET A 102 -2.88 -11.93 0.04
C MET A 102 -3.49 -10.94 -0.95
N PHE A 103 -3.44 -11.29 -2.23
CA PHE A 103 -4.11 -10.54 -3.30
C PHE A 103 -5.44 -11.20 -3.66
N ASN A 104 -6.48 -10.40 -3.74
CA ASN A 104 -7.72 -10.86 -4.36
C ASN A 104 -7.52 -10.89 -5.89
N PRO A 105 -7.72 -12.05 -6.56
CA PRO A 105 -7.51 -12.17 -8.00
C PRO A 105 -8.38 -11.22 -8.86
N ALA A 106 -9.48 -10.71 -8.31
CA ALA A 106 -10.39 -9.79 -9.00
C ALA A 106 -9.91 -8.33 -8.98
N HIS A 107 -8.95 -7.97 -8.14
CA HIS A 107 -8.41 -6.60 -8.02
C HIS A 107 -7.13 -6.42 -8.84
N HIS A 108 -6.75 -5.17 -9.11
CA HIS A 108 -5.59 -4.80 -9.91
C HIS A 108 -4.29 -5.48 -9.44
N ALA A 109 -4.00 -5.44 -8.13
CA ALA A 109 -2.80 -6.11 -7.60
C ALA A 109 -2.80 -7.63 -7.82
N GLY A 110 -3.96 -8.29 -7.76
CA GLY A 110 -4.08 -9.72 -8.08
C GLY A 110 -3.82 -10.01 -9.56
N TYR A 111 -4.29 -9.13 -10.45
CA TYR A 111 -3.96 -9.20 -11.87
C TYR A 111 -2.46 -8.99 -12.11
N ILE A 112 -1.86 -7.94 -11.55
CA ILE A 112 -0.43 -7.62 -11.68
C ILE A 112 0.43 -8.79 -11.18
N TYR A 113 0.13 -9.32 -9.97
CA TYR A 113 0.86 -10.46 -9.41
C TYR A 113 0.81 -11.70 -10.32
N ARG A 114 -0.37 -12.02 -10.89
CA ARG A 114 -0.52 -13.10 -11.85
C ARG A 114 0.34 -12.87 -13.10
N ARG A 115 0.40 -11.63 -13.63
CA ARG A 115 1.26 -11.31 -14.78
C ARG A 115 2.74 -11.56 -14.47
N TYR A 116 3.22 -11.19 -13.30
CA TYR A 116 4.60 -11.50 -12.87
C TYR A 116 4.84 -13.00 -12.75
N LYS A 117 3.86 -13.78 -12.27
CA LYS A 117 3.93 -15.25 -12.28
C LYS A 117 4.05 -15.82 -13.70
N GLU A 118 3.25 -15.35 -14.63
CA GLU A 118 3.30 -15.78 -16.03
C GLU A 118 4.64 -15.43 -16.69
N LEU A 119 5.21 -14.28 -16.34
CA LEU A 119 6.52 -13.84 -16.82
C LEU A 119 7.70 -14.52 -16.10
N ASN A 120 7.43 -15.25 -15.03
CA ASN A 120 8.43 -15.83 -14.13
C ASN A 120 9.47 -14.78 -13.66
N LYS A 121 8.98 -13.61 -13.25
CA LYS A 121 9.78 -12.48 -12.77
C LYS A 121 9.42 -12.13 -11.34
N ARG A 122 10.40 -11.65 -10.57
CA ARG A 122 10.15 -11.02 -9.28
C ARG A 122 9.42 -9.70 -9.48
N MET A 123 8.47 -9.43 -8.62
CA MET A 123 7.70 -8.20 -8.58
C MET A 123 8.24 -7.30 -7.47
N GLU A 124 8.74 -6.14 -7.85
CA GLU A 124 9.11 -5.09 -6.89
C GLU A 124 7.88 -4.56 -6.18
N ALA A 125 8.05 -4.21 -4.92
CA ALA A 125 6.96 -3.70 -4.09
C ALA A 125 7.47 -2.71 -3.04
N VAL A 126 6.67 -1.70 -2.76
CA VAL A 126 6.83 -0.79 -1.62
C VAL A 126 5.56 -0.83 -0.78
N LEU A 127 5.67 -1.25 0.47
CA LEU A 127 4.61 -1.12 1.46
C LEU A 127 4.88 0.10 2.33
N PHE A 128 4.00 1.10 2.29
CA PHE A 128 4.12 2.22 3.21
C PHE A 128 2.99 2.26 4.24
N ILE A 129 3.28 2.80 5.41
CA ILE A 129 2.36 2.95 6.54
C ILE A 129 2.42 4.40 6.99
N GLY A 130 1.24 4.98 7.29
CA GLY A 130 1.13 6.35 7.75
C GLY A 130 1.34 7.36 6.62
N HIS A 131 0.36 8.22 6.46
CA HIS A 131 0.36 9.39 5.58
C HIS A 131 -0.86 10.24 5.92
N HIS A 132 -0.99 11.41 5.27
CA HIS A 132 -2.20 12.21 5.40
C HIS A 132 -3.45 11.37 5.03
N PRO A 133 -4.54 11.40 5.82
CA PRO A 133 -5.70 10.53 5.58
C PRO A 133 -6.33 10.68 4.19
N ALA A 134 -6.25 11.86 3.56
CA ALA A 134 -6.73 12.06 2.19
C ALA A 134 -5.98 11.18 1.18
N ALA A 135 -4.64 11.06 1.32
CA ALA A 135 -3.85 10.17 0.47
C ALA A 135 -4.25 8.71 0.66
N LEU A 136 -4.45 8.27 1.92
CA LEU A 136 -4.90 6.91 2.20
C LEU A 136 -6.29 6.62 1.61
N ILE A 137 -7.20 7.62 1.59
CA ILE A 137 -8.49 7.50 0.93
C ILE A 137 -8.30 7.33 -0.58
N GLY A 138 -7.44 8.16 -1.19
CA GLY A 138 -7.13 8.08 -2.63
C GLY A 138 -6.59 6.70 -3.05
N SER A 139 -5.79 6.04 -2.21
CA SER A 139 -5.27 4.70 -2.48
C SER A 139 -6.33 3.58 -2.47
N LEU A 140 -7.56 3.88 -2.03
CA LEU A 140 -8.69 2.95 -2.02
C LEU A 140 -9.67 3.17 -3.18
N CYS A 141 -9.45 4.20 -3.99
CA CYS A 141 -10.30 4.50 -5.15
C CYS A 141 -9.85 3.65 -6.33
N GLU A 142 -10.63 2.63 -6.66
CA GLU A 142 -10.40 1.80 -7.86
C GLU A 142 -10.80 2.59 -9.11
N GLY A 143 -9.82 2.92 -9.93
CA GLY A 143 -9.98 3.51 -11.25
C GLY A 143 -9.74 2.49 -12.38
N PRO A 144 -9.72 2.94 -13.63
CA PRO A 144 -9.22 2.14 -14.74
C PRO A 144 -7.77 1.69 -14.53
N MET A 145 -7.38 0.54 -15.11
CA MET A 145 -6.03 -0.04 -14.99
C MET A 145 -4.89 0.87 -15.51
N ASP A 146 -5.21 1.86 -16.31
CA ASP A 146 -4.27 2.86 -16.86
C ASP A 146 -4.14 4.11 -16.00
N THR A 147 -4.84 4.16 -14.86
CA THR A 147 -4.77 5.27 -13.90
C THR A 147 -3.99 4.84 -12.67
N SER A 148 -2.98 5.62 -12.31
CA SER A 148 -2.20 5.37 -11.09
C SER A 148 -2.93 5.91 -9.86
N GLU A 149 -3.10 5.08 -8.83
CA GLU A 149 -3.65 5.54 -7.56
C GLU A 149 -2.74 6.59 -6.88
N LEU A 150 -1.46 6.68 -7.25
CA LEU A 150 -0.59 7.75 -6.76
C LEU A 150 -1.06 9.13 -7.26
N ASP A 151 -1.57 9.20 -8.50
CA ASP A 151 -2.15 10.43 -9.06
C ASP A 151 -3.46 10.76 -8.34
N VAL A 152 -4.28 9.73 -8.07
CA VAL A 152 -5.53 9.88 -7.31
C VAL A 152 -5.25 10.36 -5.88
N MET A 153 -4.22 9.82 -5.22
CA MET A 153 -3.77 10.29 -3.90
C MET A 153 -3.42 11.77 -3.92
N GLY A 154 -2.72 12.25 -4.96
CA GLY A 154 -2.45 13.67 -5.18
C GLY A 154 -3.74 14.48 -5.33
N GLY A 155 -4.68 14.00 -6.12
CA GLY A 155 -6.01 14.59 -6.27
C GLY A 155 -6.71 14.76 -4.91
N PHE A 156 -6.75 13.71 -4.08
CA PHE A 156 -7.35 13.76 -2.74
C PHE A 156 -6.62 14.70 -1.77
N LEU A 157 -5.29 14.78 -1.85
CA LEU A 157 -4.50 15.76 -1.10
C LEU A 157 -4.82 17.21 -1.53
N GLY A 158 -5.13 17.42 -2.82
CA GLY A 158 -5.26 18.72 -3.45
C GLY A 158 -3.93 19.34 -3.85
N GLU A 159 -2.89 18.54 -3.81
CA GLU A 159 -1.52 18.84 -4.25
C GLU A 159 -0.83 17.54 -4.67
N ALA A 160 0.23 17.65 -5.47
CA ALA A 160 0.97 16.50 -5.93
C ALA A 160 1.52 15.70 -4.75
N LEU A 161 1.33 14.37 -4.75
CA LEU A 161 1.98 13.49 -3.79
C LEU A 161 3.49 13.59 -3.94
N GLU A 162 4.18 14.05 -2.91
CA GLU A 162 5.65 14.10 -2.93
C GLU A 162 6.21 12.69 -2.74
N VAL A 163 7.11 12.30 -3.65
CA VAL A 163 7.74 10.97 -3.66
C VAL A 163 9.26 11.08 -3.81
N VAL A 164 9.97 10.10 -3.28
CA VAL A 164 11.42 9.94 -3.41
C VAL A 164 11.74 8.57 -3.97
N ASP A 165 12.91 8.39 -4.58
CA ASP A 165 13.34 7.08 -5.09
C ASP A 165 13.45 6.04 -3.97
N GLY A 166 13.09 4.79 -4.27
CA GLY A 166 13.36 3.65 -3.39
C GLY A 166 14.87 3.46 -3.19
N GLU A 167 15.24 2.79 -2.09
CA GLU A 167 16.63 2.41 -1.80
C GLU A 167 17.06 1.14 -2.55
N THR A 168 16.13 0.22 -2.74
CA THR A 168 16.43 -1.13 -3.24
C THR A 168 15.57 -1.55 -4.42
N VAL A 169 14.51 -0.79 -4.73
CA VAL A 169 13.54 -1.07 -5.80
C VAL A 169 13.30 0.17 -6.66
N ASP A 170 12.94 -0.03 -7.92
CA ASP A 170 12.57 1.05 -8.85
C ASP A 170 11.07 1.40 -8.72
N ILE A 171 10.64 1.67 -7.49
CA ILE A 171 9.30 2.14 -7.16
C ILE A 171 9.43 3.38 -6.28
N PRO A 172 8.71 4.48 -6.58
CA PRO A 172 8.75 5.67 -5.76
C PRO A 172 8.10 5.42 -4.39
N VAL A 173 8.67 6.04 -3.37
CA VAL A 173 8.21 5.98 -1.98
C VAL A 173 7.60 7.32 -1.60
N PRO A 174 6.38 7.38 -1.01
CA PRO A 174 5.84 8.63 -0.50
C PRO A 174 6.77 9.25 0.54
N ALA A 175 7.22 10.50 0.28
CA ALA A 175 8.27 11.17 1.03
C ALA A 175 7.91 11.41 2.51
N PHE A 176 6.62 11.55 2.80
CA PHE A 176 6.06 11.81 4.13
C PHE A 176 5.36 10.60 4.77
N ALA A 177 5.58 9.40 4.24
CA ALA A 177 5.16 8.19 4.95
C ALA A 177 5.93 8.06 6.27
N GLU A 178 5.30 7.44 7.27
CA GLU A 178 5.96 7.19 8.56
C GLU A 178 6.91 5.99 8.49
N ILE A 179 6.52 4.94 7.76
CA ILE A 179 7.32 3.72 7.55
C ILE A 179 7.18 3.31 6.09
N ALA A 180 8.28 2.90 5.47
CA ALA A 180 8.27 2.22 4.18
C ALA A 180 9.07 0.92 4.26
N ILE A 181 8.54 -0.13 3.68
CA ILE A 181 9.18 -1.45 3.55
C ILE A 181 9.29 -1.73 2.07
N GLU A 182 10.51 -1.82 1.59
CA GLU A 182 10.82 -2.19 0.21
C GLU A 182 11.15 -3.67 0.11
N GLY A 183 10.74 -4.32 -0.96
CA GLY A 183 11.05 -5.73 -1.16
C GLY A 183 10.60 -6.27 -2.50
N TYR A 184 10.62 -7.59 -2.59
CA TYR A 184 10.28 -8.32 -3.81
C TYR A 184 9.32 -9.45 -3.48
N LEU A 185 8.24 -9.56 -4.25
CA LEU A 185 7.44 -10.79 -4.26
C LEU A 185 7.99 -11.71 -5.33
N ASP A 186 8.43 -12.90 -4.89
CA ASP A 186 8.97 -13.91 -5.79
C ASP A 186 7.91 -14.97 -6.07
N PRO A 187 7.43 -15.11 -7.32
CA PRO A 187 6.43 -16.11 -7.66
C PRO A 187 6.85 -17.57 -7.39
N ALA A 188 8.16 -17.82 -7.28
CA ALA A 188 8.68 -19.13 -6.91
C ALA A 188 8.69 -19.39 -5.41
N ASN A 189 8.43 -18.35 -4.59
CA ASN A 189 8.47 -18.41 -3.14
C ASN A 189 7.16 -17.85 -2.55
N GLU A 190 6.16 -18.70 -2.47
CA GLU A 190 4.85 -18.37 -1.93
C GLU A 190 4.68 -18.85 -0.49
N SER A 191 3.75 -18.30 0.23
CA SER A 191 3.47 -18.59 1.63
C SER A 191 1.98 -18.86 1.84
N ARG A 192 1.60 -19.07 3.09
CA ARG A 192 0.23 -19.17 3.56
C ARG A 192 -0.12 -17.93 4.37
N ASP A 193 -1.32 -17.39 4.16
CA ASP A 193 -1.90 -16.28 4.94
C ASP A 193 -3.11 -16.75 5.74
N GLY A 194 -3.24 -16.29 6.98
CA GLY A 194 -4.39 -16.58 7.81
C GLY A 194 -4.32 -17.90 8.58
N PRO A 195 -5.36 -18.19 9.38
CA PRO A 195 -6.62 -17.47 9.50
C PRO A 195 -6.47 -16.03 10.04
N PHE A 196 -7.42 -15.18 9.69
CA PHE A 196 -7.47 -13.79 10.14
C PHE A 196 -8.89 -13.37 10.46
N ALA A 197 -9.09 -12.64 11.58
CA ALA A 197 -10.39 -12.13 11.99
C ALA A 197 -10.81 -10.95 11.09
N GLU A 198 -11.91 -11.12 10.36
CA GLU A 198 -12.44 -10.10 9.48
C GLU A 198 -13.36 -9.12 10.23
N PHE A 199 -13.60 -7.95 9.64
CA PHE A 199 -14.47 -6.90 10.20
C PHE A 199 -15.91 -7.39 10.49
N THR A 200 -16.35 -8.46 9.86
CA THR A 200 -17.66 -9.09 10.07
C THR A 200 -17.77 -9.81 11.42
N GLY A 201 -16.68 -9.95 12.17
CA GLY A 201 -16.63 -10.71 13.43
C GLY A 201 -16.39 -12.21 13.26
N TYR A 202 -16.10 -12.67 12.05
CA TYR A 202 -15.78 -14.07 11.75
C TYR A 202 -14.35 -14.20 11.24
N TYR A 203 -13.76 -15.39 11.43
CA TYR A 203 -12.46 -15.69 10.86
C TYR A 203 -12.58 -16.08 9.39
N GLY A 204 -11.83 -15.41 8.55
CA GLY A 204 -11.58 -15.86 7.18
C GLY A 204 -10.71 -17.13 7.21
N PRO A 205 -10.94 -18.10 6.32
CA PRO A 205 -10.08 -19.27 6.22
C PRO A 205 -8.67 -18.87 5.77
N ALA A 206 -7.69 -19.69 6.14
CA ALA A 206 -6.34 -19.52 5.61
C ALA A 206 -6.35 -19.61 4.08
N LYS A 207 -5.52 -18.80 3.44
CA LYS A 207 -5.30 -18.75 1.98
C LYS A 207 -3.93 -19.31 1.65
N ASP A 208 -3.87 -20.08 0.58
CA ASP A 208 -2.65 -20.75 0.12
C ASP A 208 -2.78 -21.07 -1.38
N PRO A 209 -1.83 -20.70 -2.22
CA PRO A 209 -0.66 -19.88 -1.91
C PRO A 209 -0.94 -18.37 -1.94
N VAL A 210 -0.11 -17.60 -1.21
CA VAL A 210 -0.10 -16.12 -1.24
C VAL A 210 1.32 -15.62 -1.49
N GLY A 211 1.44 -14.37 -2.00
CA GLY A 211 2.75 -13.77 -2.24
C GLY A 211 3.56 -13.61 -0.95
N LEU A 212 4.86 -13.88 -1.02
CA LEU A 212 5.83 -13.62 0.04
C LEU A 212 6.79 -12.51 -0.40
N MET A 213 6.73 -11.38 0.31
CA MET A 213 7.58 -10.20 0.12
C MET A 213 8.78 -10.25 1.08
#